data_95bf3de98d5bb7b8a59610374387de5b
#
_entry.id   95bf3de98d5bb7b8a59610374387de5b
#
_cell.length_a   1.000
_cell.length_b   1.000
_cell.length_c   1.000
_cell.angle_alpha   90.00
_cell.angle_beta   90.00
_cell.angle_gamma   90.00
#
_symmetry.space_group_name_H-M   'P 1'
#
loop_
_entity.id
_entity.type
_entity.pdbx_description
1 polymer ?
#
loop_
_entity_poly.entity_id
_entity_poly.type
_entity_poly.pdbx_seq_one_letter_code
_entity_poly.pdbx_strand_id
1 'polypeptide(L)'
;MILKRKRYFFLKNPTKFVGDNEGWLKGVEVVDMTLTEPDESGRRRPIVVENSNHIIEIDTAIVAIGQTPNPLVKKTTKGLDTNARGCIVADENGATSKPFVYAGGDVVTGAATVILAMGAGKTAAKAIDEVLHKKENKND
;
A
#
# COMPACT_ATOMS: atom_id res chain seq x y z
N MET A 1 -14.32 -35.67 2.91
CA MET A 1 -13.75 -34.32 2.78
C MET A 1 -12.98 -34.02 4.07
N ILE A 2 -11.65 -34.09 4.04
CA ILE A 2 -10.83 -33.84 5.23
C ILE A 2 -10.78 -32.33 5.43
N LEU A 3 -11.42 -31.83 6.47
CA LEU A 3 -11.29 -30.44 6.92
C LEU A 3 -9.83 -30.23 7.39
N LYS A 4 -8.96 -29.72 6.51
CA LYS A 4 -7.62 -29.30 6.91
C LYS A 4 -7.76 -28.17 7.93
N ARG A 5 -7.23 -28.40 9.15
CA ARG A 5 -7.23 -27.38 10.21
C ARG A 5 -6.46 -26.16 9.73
N LYS A 6 -7.07 -24.97 9.73
CA LYS A 6 -6.40 -23.71 9.52
C LYS A 6 -5.47 -23.43 10.70
N ARG A 7 -4.22 -23.10 10.44
CA ARG A 7 -3.24 -22.66 11.45
C ARG A 7 -2.92 -21.20 11.19
N TYR A 8 -2.91 -20.39 12.23
CA TYR A 8 -2.52 -18.98 12.19
C TYR A 8 -1.22 -18.83 12.97
N PHE A 9 -0.23 -18.27 12.30
CA PHE A 9 1.07 -17.95 12.91
C PHE A 9 1.16 -16.44 13.04
N PHE A 10 1.05 -15.95 14.25
CA PHE A 10 1.22 -14.53 14.55
C PHE A 10 2.68 -14.25 14.88
N LEU A 11 3.09 -12.99 14.72
CA LEU A 11 4.44 -12.52 15.03
C LEU A 11 5.54 -13.37 14.36
N LYS A 12 5.33 -13.70 13.10
CA LYS A 12 6.31 -14.35 12.24
C LYS A 12 6.46 -13.58 10.94
N ASN A 13 7.71 -13.37 10.53
CA ASN A 13 8.01 -12.68 9.28
C ASN A 13 8.75 -13.61 8.33
N PRO A 14 8.23 -13.86 7.11
CA PRO A 14 8.93 -14.62 6.10
C PRO A 14 10.24 -13.94 5.68
N THR A 15 11.32 -14.69 5.59
CA THR A 15 12.64 -14.20 5.18
C THR A 15 13.08 -14.78 3.86
N LYS A 16 12.72 -16.05 3.59
CA LYS A 16 13.17 -16.75 2.38
C LYS A 16 12.20 -17.87 2.01
N PHE A 17 11.96 -18.05 0.71
CA PHE A 17 11.33 -19.23 0.18
C PHE A 17 12.38 -20.31 -0.09
N VAL A 18 12.10 -21.55 0.31
CA VAL A 18 12.98 -22.70 0.19
C VAL A 18 12.40 -23.66 -0.84
N GLY A 19 13.12 -23.90 -1.91
CA GLY A 19 12.75 -24.85 -2.95
C GLY A 19 13.63 -26.10 -2.97
N ASP A 20 13.23 -27.10 -3.75
CA ASP A 20 14.07 -28.26 -4.08
C ASP A 20 14.92 -27.98 -5.34
N ASN A 21 15.68 -29.00 -5.75
CA ASN A 21 16.55 -28.92 -6.93
C ASN A 21 15.79 -28.78 -8.26
N GLU A 22 14.49 -29.04 -8.28
CA GLU A 22 13.61 -28.91 -9.45
C GLU A 22 12.89 -27.57 -9.47
N GLY A 23 13.07 -26.73 -8.45
CA GLY A 23 12.45 -25.41 -8.33
C GLY A 23 11.06 -25.40 -7.67
N TRP A 24 10.61 -26.54 -7.12
CA TRP A 24 9.35 -26.61 -6.40
C TRP A 24 9.50 -26.11 -4.96
N LEU A 25 8.52 -25.33 -4.52
CA LEU A 25 8.48 -24.81 -3.16
C LEU A 25 8.31 -25.94 -2.14
N LYS A 26 9.16 -25.97 -1.12
CA LYS A 26 9.15 -26.95 -0.03
C LYS A 26 8.95 -26.32 1.34
N GLY A 27 9.23 -25.04 1.46
CA GLY A 27 9.11 -24.36 2.74
C GLY A 27 9.28 -22.86 2.64
N VAL A 28 8.98 -22.20 3.74
CA VAL A 28 9.28 -20.81 3.97
C VAL A 28 10.09 -20.69 5.26
N GLU A 29 11.25 -20.05 5.19
CA GLU A 29 11.98 -19.64 6.37
C GLU A 29 11.31 -18.41 6.97
N VAL A 30 11.08 -18.44 8.27
CA VAL A 30 10.51 -17.34 9.02
C VAL A 30 11.34 -17.01 10.23
N VAL A 31 11.26 -15.77 10.70
CA VAL A 31 11.80 -15.33 11.98
C VAL A 31 10.64 -14.99 12.93
N ASP A 32 10.83 -15.22 14.20
CA ASP A 32 9.90 -14.76 15.22
C ASP A 32 10.02 -13.25 15.39
N MET A 33 8.90 -12.63 15.69
CA MET A 33 8.80 -11.19 15.96
C MET A 33 8.34 -10.97 17.39
N THR A 34 8.77 -9.89 18.01
CA THR A 34 8.19 -9.37 19.26
C THR A 34 7.71 -7.95 19.04
N LEU A 35 6.77 -7.49 19.87
CA LEU A 35 6.24 -6.13 19.75
C LEU A 35 7.00 -5.19 20.68
N THR A 36 7.36 -4.01 20.16
CA THR A 36 7.91 -2.91 20.97
C THR A 36 6.87 -2.37 21.94
N GLU A 37 7.30 -1.49 22.84
CA GLU A 37 6.38 -0.61 23.56
C GLU A 37 5.58 0.25 22.56
N PRO A 38 4.35 0.66 22.95
CA PRO A 38 3.53 1.55 22.11
C PRO A 38 4.27 2.87 21.81
N ASP A 39 4.22 3.32 20.55
CA ASP A 39 4.65 4.66 20.18
C ASP A 39 3.60 5.71 20.57
N GLU A 40 3.85 7.00 20.28
CA GLU A 40 2.94 8.11 20.60
C GLU A 40 1.53 7.96 20.03
N SER A 41 1.37 7.15 18.97
CA SER A 41 0.07 6.80 18.37
C SER A 41 -0.60 5.58 19.03
N GLY A 42 0.02 4.98 20.03
CA GLY A 42 -0.41 3.74 20.67
C GLY A 42 -0.07 2.48 19.86
N ARG A 43 0.67 2.61 18.77
CA ARG A 43 1.01 1.47 17.90
C ARG A 43 2.30 0.80 18.37
N ARG A 44 2.22 -0.52 18.53
CA ARG A 44 3.38 -1.37 18.80
C ARG A 44 3.96 -1.88 17.47
N ARG A 45 5.27 -1.75 17.31
CA ARG A 45 5.95 -2.20 16.08
C ARG A 45 6.56 -3.58 16.29
N PRO A 46 6.45 -4.50 15.30
CA PRO A 46 7.15 -5.77 15.37
C PRO A 46 8.64 -5.57 15.13
N ILE A 47 9.47 -6.20 15.95
CA ILE A 47 10.93 -6.29 15.80
C ILE A 47 11.33 -7.76 15.76
N VAL A 48 12.42 -8.05 15.06
CA VAL A 48 12.93 -9.41 14.87
C VAL A 48 13.52 -9.92 16.19
N VAL A 49 13.21 -11.15 16.54
CA VAL A 49 13.92 -11.91 17.58
C VAL A 49 15.14 -12.57 16.91
N GLU A 50 16.33 -12.21 17.38
CA GLU A 50 17.57 -12.76 16.82
C GLU A 50 17.66 -14.29 16.98
N ASN A 51 18.25 -14.96 15.98
CA ASN A 51 18.46 -16.40 15.96
C ASN A 51 17.19 -17.26 16.07
N SER A 52 16.04 -16.71 15.71
CA SER A 52 14.73 -17.41 15.74
C SER A 52 14.33 -18.03 14.39
N ASN A 53 15.23 -18.04 13.41
CA ASN A 53 14.95 -18.57 12.09
C ASN A 53 14.56 -20.06 12.16
N HIS A 54 13.45 -20.39 11.51
CA HIS A 54 13.01 -21.78 11.35
C HIS A 54 12.20 -21.92 10.06
N ILE A 55 12.10 -23.18 9.58
CA ILE A 55 11.38 -23.48 8.34
C ILE A 55 9.99 -23.99 8.67
N ILE A 56 8.98 -23.44 7.99
CA ILE A 56 7.63 -23.99 7.94
C ILE A 56 7.49 -24.67 6.57
N GLU A 57 7.18 -25.96 6.59
CA GLU A 57 6.95 -26.74 5.36
C GLU A 57 5.64 -26.29 4.69
N ILE A 58 5.72 -25.94 3.41
CA ILE A 58 4.61 -25.53 2.56
C ILE A 58 4.85 -25.93 1.11
N ASP A 59 3.79 -26.18 0.36
CA ASP A 59 3.81 -26.49 -1.06
C ASP A 59 3.50 -25.27 -1.94
N THR A 60 2.80 -24.31 -1.37
CA THR A 60 2.31 -23.13 -2.08
C THR A 60 2.32 -21.91 -1.15
N ALA A 61 2.76 -20.77 -1.66
CA ALA A 61 2.74 -19.51 -0.94
C ALA A 61 1.97 -18.44 -1.74
N ILE A 62 1.11 -17.70 -1.03
CA ILE A 62 0.42 -16.54 -1.60
C ILE A 62 0.85 -15.31 -0.80
N VAL A 63 1.51 -14.37 -1.49
CA VAL A 63 1.91 -13.10 -0.89
C VAL A 63 0.75 -12.11 -0.99
N ALA A 64 0.21 -11.72 0.15
CA ALA A 64 -0.95 -10.81 0.26
C ALA A 64 -0.68 -9.69 1.26
N ILE A 65 0.48 -9.03 1.15
CA ILE A 65 0.97 -8.01 2.10
C ILE A 65 0.53 -6.58 1.77
N GLY A 66 -0.35 -6.41 0.80
CA GLY A 66 -0.85 -5.10 0.34
C GLY A 66 -0.01 -4.51 -0.79
N GLN A 67 -0.28 -3.24 -1.09
CA GLN A 67 0.35 -2.51 -2.19
C GLN A 67 0.84 -1.14 -1.71
N THR A 68 1.84 -0.62 -2.41
CA THR A 68 2.34 0.75 -2.25
C THR A 68 2.15 1.52 -3.55
N PRO A 69 2.06 2.87 -3.50
CA PRO A 69 1.98 3.67 -4.71
C PRO A 69 3.16 3.38 -5.66
N ASN A 70 2.89 3.41 -6.98
CA ASN A 70 3.92 3.18 -7.97
C ASN A 70 5.01 4.29 -7.88
N PRO A 71 6.26 3.97 -7.56
CA PRO A 71 7.32 4.95 -7.40
C PRO A 71 7.70 5.66 -8.70
N LEU A 72 7.28 5.15 -9.85
CA LEU A 72 7.57 5.73 -11.15
C LEU A 72 6.98 7.13 -11.26
N VAL A 73 5.71 7.33 -10.88
CA VAL A 73 5.04 8.63 -10.93
C VAL A 73 5.83 9.69 -10.17
N LYS A 74 6.22 9.39 -8.93
CA LYS A 74 7.05 10.29 -8.10
C LYS A 74 8.41 10.60 -8.76
N LYS A 75 9.05 9.58 -9.34
CA LYS A 75 10.41 9.72 -9.90
C LYS A 75 10.42 10.50 -11.21
N THR A 76 9.39 10.39 -12.03
CA THR A 76 9.32 10.97 -13.37
C THR A 76 8.59 12.31 -13.44
N THR A 77 7.84 12.69 -12.40
CA THR A 77 7.02 13.91 -12.39
C THR A 77 7.60 14.93 -11.43
N LYS A 78 8.51 15.78 -11.94
CA LYS A 78 9.09 16.87 -11.15
C LYS A 78 8.01 17.85 -10.70
N GLY A 79 8.08 18.30 -9.43
CA GLY A 79 7.16 19.28 -8.85
C GLY A 79 5.80 18.69 -8.45
N LEU A 80 5.65 17.38 -8.46
CA LEU A 80 4.50 16.70 -7.86
C LEU A 80 4.86 16.24 -6.44
N ASP A 81 4.20 16.84 -5.46
CA ASP A 81 4.45 16.53 -4.04
C ASP A 81 3.90 15.17 -3.65
N THR A 82 4.68 14.46 -2.84
CA THR A 82 4.28 13.18 -2.26
C THR A 82 4.62 13.12 -0.78
N ASN A 83 3.78 12.44 0.00
CA ASN A 83 4.03 12.22 1.42
C ASN A 83 5.11 11.14 1.67
N ALA A 84 5.43 10.90 2.95
CA ALA A 84 6.42 9.90 3.36
C ALA A 84 6.09 8.45 2.90
N ARG A 85 4.82 8.16 2.65
CA ARG A 85 4.35 6.85 2.15
C ARG A 85 4.42 6.74 0.62
N GLY A 86 4.80 7.82 -0.08
CA GLY A 86 4.83 7.89 -1.54
C GLY A 86 3.48 8.19 -2.21
N CYS A 87 2.44 8.49 -1.44
CA CYS A 87 1.15 8.93 -1.96
C CYS A 87 1.24 10.39 -2.42
N ILE A 88 0.50 10.74 -3.47
CA ILE A 88 0.41 12.10 -3.99
C ILE A 88 -0.31 12.97 -2.94
N VAL A 89 0.22 14.17 -2.70
CA VAL A 89 -0.46 15.17 -1.87
C VAL A 89 -1.48 15.90 -2.73
N ALA A 90 -2.75 15.85 -2.31
CA ALA A 90 -3.86 16.54 -2.94
C ALA A 90 -4.73 17.19 -1.85
N ASP A 91 -5.40 18.29 -2.21
CA ASP A 91 -6.37 18.94 -1.34
C ASP A 91 -7.73 18.20 -1.31
N GLU A 92 -8.73 18.77 -0.63
CA GLU A 92 -10.07 18.22 -0.52
C GLU A 92 -10.80 18.09 -1.85
N ASN A 93 -10.40 18.85 -2.86
CA ASN A 93 -10.94 18.83 -4.22
C ASN A 93 -10.14 17.95 -5.18
N GLY A 94 -9.08 17.30 -4.67
CA GLY A 94 -8.18 16.48 -5.46
C GLY A 94 -7.12 17.25 -6.22
N ALA A 95 -6.99 18.59 -6.05
CA ALA A 95 -5.96 19.36 -6.72
C ALA A 95 -4.58 19.07 -6.10
N THR A 96 -3.57 18.88 -6.95
CA THR A 96 -2.20 18.58 -6.52
C THR A 96 -1.33 19.84 -6.49
N SER A 97 -0.06 19.71 -6.08
CA SER A 97 0.93 20.77 -6.17
C SER A 97 1.20 21.25 -7.60
N LYS A 98 0.81 20.50 -8.63
CA LYS A 98 0.97 20.90 -10.04
C LYS A 98 -0.33 21.49 -10.59
N PRO A 99 -0.26 22.68 -11.24
CA PRO A 99 -1.43 23.27 -11.87
C PRO A 99 -2.08 22.33 -12.88
N PHE A 100 -3.41 22.25 -12.83
CA PHE A 100 -4.25 21.40 -13.71
C PHE A 100 -4.02 19.89 -13.59
N VAL A 101 -3.33 19.45 -12.54
CA VAL A 101 -3.15 18.03 -12.22
C VAL A 101 -3.95 17.70 -10.97
N TYR A 102 -4.83 16.72 -11.09
CA TYR A 102 -5.71 16.26 -10.01
C TYR A 102 -5.41 14.80 -9.70
N ALA A 103 -5.62 14.41 -8.45
CA ALA A 103 -5.45 13.04 -7.98
C ALA A 103 -6.53 12.68 -6.97
N GLY A 104 -6.97 11.42 -6.98
CA GLY A 104 -7.94 10.90 -6.02
C GLY A 104 -7.83 9.39 -5.89
N GLY A 105 -8.41 8.83 -4.81
CA GLY A 105 -8.37 7.40 -4.50
C GLY A 105 -7.07 6.96 -3.85
N ASP A 106 -6.72 5.69 -4.02
CA ASP A 106 -5.62 5.04 -3.31
C ASP A 106 -4.25 5.69 -3.55
N VAL A 107 -4.08 6.40 -4.66
CA VAL A 107 -2.84 7.13 -4.94
C VAL A 107 -2.64 8.33 -4.01
N VAL A 108 -3.70 8.83 -3.38
CA VAL A 108 -3.68 9.93 -2.39
C VAL A 108 -3.78 9.41 -0.97
N THR A 109 -4.75 8.55 -0.69
CA THR A 109 -5.06 8.10 0.68
C THR A 109 -4.25 6.88 1.13
N GLY A 110 -3.64 6.15 0.19
CA GLY A 110 -3.17 4.79 0.38
C GLY A 110 -4.32 3.79 0.16
N ALA A 111 -4.00 2.50 0.24
CA ALA A 111 -4.98 1.44 0.02
C ALA A 111 -6.19 1.57 0.95
N ALA A 112 -7.38 1.73 0.35
CA ALA A 112 -8.64 1.93 1.03
C ALA A 112 -9.75 1.11 0.35
N THR A 113 -11.02 1.49 0.55
CA THR A 113 -12.14 0.81 -0.08
C THR A 113 -12.44 1.38 -1.47
N VAL A 114 -12.99 0.54 -2.36
CA VAL A 114 -13.43 0.95 -3.70
C VAL A 114 -14.39 2.14 -3.64
N ILE A 115 -15.30 2.16 -2.65
CA ILE A 115 -16.27 3.26 -2.48
C ILE A 115 -15.56 4.59 -2.24
N LEU A 116 -14.55 4.61 -1.37
CA LEU A 116 -13.76 5.82 -1.09
C LEU A 116 -12.96 6.26 -2.31
N ALA A 117 -12.35 5.33 -3.03
CA ALA A 117 -11.60 5.63 -4.25
C ALA A 117 -12.50 6.24 -5.34
N MET A 118 -13.70 5.68 -5.55
CA MET A 118 -14.70 6.23 -6.48
C MET A 118 -15.20 7.61 -6.04
N GLY A 119 -15.42 7.80 -4.75
CA GLY A 119 -15.84 9.11 -4.19
C GLY A 119 -14.80 10.19 -4.48
N ALA A 120 -13.52 9.91 -4.20
CA ALA A 120 -12.42 10.82 -4.48
C ALA A 120 -12.29 11.15 -5.98
N GLY A 121 -12.45 10.15 -6.86
CA GLY A 121 -12.46 10.37 -8.30
C GLY A 121 -13.59 11.31 -8.77
N LYS A 122 -14.80 11.15 -8.23
CA LYS A 122 -15.94 12.04 -8.53
C LYS A 122 -15.69 13.46 -8.03
N THR A 123 -15.10 13.62 -6.86
CA THR A 123 -14.74 14.94 -6.31
C THR A 123 -13.74 15.65 -7.21
N ALA A 124 -12.68 14.97 -7.61
CA ALA A 124 -11.69 15.52 -8.54
C ALA A 124 -12.29 15.88 -9.90
N ALA A 125 -13.14 15.02 -10.47
CA ALA A 125 -13.82 15.29 -11.74
C ALA A 125 -14.71 16.55 -11.66
N LYS A 126 -15.47 16.72 -10.58
CA LYS A 126 -16.29 17.93 -10.36
C LYS A 126 -15.42 19.18 -10.26
N ALA A 127 -14.31 19.12 -9.54
CA ALA A 127 -13.39 20.26 -9.43
C ALA A 127 -12.76 20.64 -10.78
N ILE A 128 -12.40 19.65 -11.61
CA ILE A 128 -11.93 19.89 -12.99
C ILE A 128 -12.99 20.60 -13.81
N ASP A 129 -14.23 20.11 -13.79
CA ASP A 129 -15.36 20.66 -14.52
C ASP A 129 -15.60 22.14 -14.15
N GLU A 130 -15.63 22.45 -12.85
CA GLU A 130 -15.78 23.83 -12.35
C GLU A 130 -14.66 24.77 -12.83
N VAL A 131 -13.42 24.29 -12.90
CA VAL A 131 -12.29 25.08 -13.39
C VAL A 131 -12.38 25.35 -14.88
N LEU A 132 -12.84 24.37 -15.68
CA LEU A 132 -13.00 24.50 -17.12
C LEU A 132 -14.12 25.50 -17.45
N HIS A 133 -15.29 25.37 -16.83
CA HIS A 133 -16.41 26.30 -17.05
C HIS A 133 -16.08 27.75 -16.64
N LYS A 134 -15.30 27.95 -15.56
CA LYS A 134 -14.84 29.31 -15.18
C LYS A 134 -13.89 29.91 -16.20
N LYS A 135 -13.17 29.12 -16.98
CA LYS A 135 -12.31 29.62 -18.06
C LYS A 135 -13.10 29.99 -19.31
N GLU A 136 -14.11 29.24 -19.67
CA GLU A 136 -14.99 29.54 -20.80
C GLU A 136 -15.70 30.88 -20.59
N ASN A 137 -16.28 31.10 -19.40
CA ASN A 137 -17.00 32.37 -19.05
C ASN A 137 -16.08 33.59 -18.89
N LYS A 138 -14.76 33.48 -18.94
CA LYS A 138 -13.81 34.61 -18.91
C LYS A 138 -13.31 35.02 -20.28
N ASN A 139 -13.59 34.22 -21.30
CA ASN A 139 -13.16 34.46 -22.68
C ASN A 139 -14.31 35.00 -23.57
N ASP A 140 -15.51 35.14 -23.02
CA ASP A 140 -16.67 35.88 -23.56
C ASP A 140 -16.76 37.28 -22.94
#